data_be517374a67304151cd692ed2bde58d1
#
_entry.id   be517374a67304151cd692ed2bde58d1
#
_cell.length_a   1.000
_cell.length_b   1.000
_cell.length_c   1.000
_cell.angle_alpha   90.00
_cell.angle_beta   90.00
_cell.angle_gamma   90.00
#
_symmetry.space_group_name_H-M   'P 1'
#
loop_
_entity.id
_entity.type
_entity.pdbx_description
1 polymer ?
#
loop_
_entity_poly.entity_id
_entity_poly.type
_entity_poly.pdbx_seq_one_letter_code
_entity_poly.pdbx_strand_id
1 'polypeptide(L)'
;MTRTVAILGAGPVGLAAAAHVLERGMQPLILDQGDAVGHSVRAWGHVPMFSNWRFNIDAAAALRLEQAGWQAPDPEAYPTGSDLVDCYLEPLGRTLAPWLRLDRRVVAVSREGIDKVKDAGRATAPFMIETEGAAGEERHRADAVIDATGTWIQPNPGGAGRPVPGEVGHSRISYGMPDVSGRERERYAGKRVAVLGGGHSAIGTLIALSGQPGTTPLWLCRASTTARALGGGAADQLVARGALGTDMARLVDSGSIRLENGFHLAAVEGSTPLTAVSADGRRIKVDELVIATGFRPDLSFLRELRVALDPALECPPALAPLIDPNLHSCGTVRPHGAAELAHPEPDFYIAGMKSYGRAPTFLLATGHEQVRSIVAAIAGDHEAAARMELVLPETGVCSGPGLRAAKAVTPACCGGPALTRADACCAADEVAKDSGASGCGCGTSAEPAKAAACC
;
A
#
# COMPACT_ATOMS: atom_id res chain seq x y z
N MET A 1 -6.75 25.04 25.61
CA MET A 1 -5.41 24.52 25.25
C MET A 1 -5.47 24.05 23.82
N THR A 2 -4.42 24.26 23.03
CA THR A 2 -4.35 23.79 21.65
C THR A 2 -4.29 22.26 21.65
N ARG A 3 -5.12 21.59 20.87
CA ARG A 3 -5.20 20.14 20.77
C ARG A 3 -3.91 19.59 20.12
N THR A 4 -3.28 18.59 20.73
CA THR A 4 -2.07 17.93 20.23
C THR A 4 -2.43 16.64 19.51
N VAL A 5 -1.97 16.48 18.25
CA VAL A 5 -2.17 15.29 17.43
C VAL A 5 -0.83 14.60 17.22
N ALA A 6 -0.66 13.41 17.78
CA ALA A 6 0.51 12.58 17.51
C ALA A 6 0.35 11.89 16.15
N ILE A 7 1.37 12.00 15.32
CA ILE A 7 1.47 11.41 14.01
C ILE A 7 2.64 10.45 14.03
N LEU A 8 2.34 9.17 13.89
CA LEU A 8 3.34 8.11 13.90
C LEU A 8 3.80 7.85 12.46
N GLY A 9 5.03 8.20 12.16
CA GLY A 9 5.64 8.12 10.84
C GLY A 9 5.81 9.47 10.13
N ALA A 10 7.02 9.75 9.65
CA ALA A 10 7.40 10.92 8.85
C ALA A 10 7.53 10.57 7.34
N GLY A 11 6.67 9.68 6.86
CA GLY A 11 6.49 9.40 5.44
C GLY A 11 5.53 10.40 4.78
N PRO A 12 5.20 10.21 3.48
CA PRO A 12 4.37 11.13 2.72
C PRO A 12 3.03 11.46 3.39
N VAL A 13 2.33 10.43 3.87
CA VAL A 13 1.00 10.59 4.50
C VAL A 13 1.10 11.23 5.89
N GLY A 14 2.14 10.88 6.68
CA GLY A 14 2.33 11.47 7.99
C GLY A 14 2.71 12.96 7.93
N LEU A 15 3.57 13.35 7.00
CA LEU A 15 3.92 14.76 6.81
C LEU A 15 2.73 15.57 6.26
N ALA A 16 1.92 15.00 5.37
CA ALA A 16 0.67 15.61 4.91
C ALA A 16 -0.32 15.80 6.09
N ALA A 17 -0.49 14.77 6.94
CA ALA A 17 -1.30 14.88 8.16
C ALA A 17 -0.85 16.06 9.05
N ALA A 18 0.47 16.24 9.22
CA ALA A 18 1.00 17.35 10.01
C ALA A 18 0.68 18.72 9.39
N ALA A 19 0.73 18.86 8.07
CA ALA A 19 0.34 20.08 7.37
C ALA A 19 -1.14 20.41 7.62
N HIS A 20 -2.05 19.44 7.48
CA HIS A 20 -3.47 19.62 7.79
C HIS A 20 -3.74 19.92 9.27
N VAL A 21 -3.00 19.32 10.19
CA VAL A 21 -3.12 19.63 11.64
C VAL A 21 -2.78 21.10 11.90
N LEU A 22 -1.70 21.62 11.31
CA LEU A 22 -1.31 23.01 11.43
C LEU A 22 -2.30 23.96 10.76
N GLU A 23 -2.80 23.64 9.58
CA GLU A 23 -3.82 24.42 8.87
C GLU A 23 -5.07 24.65 9.72
N ARG A 24 -5.44 23.67 10.55
CA ARG A 24 -6.58 23.74 11.47
C ARG A 24 -6.24 24.29 12.86
N GLY A 25 -5.07 24.89 13.04
CA GLY A 25 -4.65 25.53 14.29
C GLY A 25 -4.36 24.55 15.44
N MET A 26 -4.23 23.26 15.15
CA MET A 26 -3.82 22.23 16.12
C MET A 26 -2.29 22.08 16.12
N GLN A 27 -1.77 21.32 17.06
CA GLN A 27 -0.32 21.11 17.22
C GLN A 27 0.05 19.66 16.86
N PRO A 28 0.84 19.42 15.81
CA PRO A 28 1.33 18.07 15.50
C PRO A 28 2.49 17.68 16.43
N LEU A 29 2.63 16.39 16.68
CA LEU A 29 3.82 15.75 17.24
C LEU A 29 4.16 14.58 16.31
N ILE A 30 5.20 14.73 15.49
CA ILE A 30 5.59 13.74 14.50
C ILE A 30 6.70 12.87 15.07
N LEU A 31 6.46 11.56 15.15
CA LEU A 31 7.40 10.56 15.68
C LEU A 31 7.77 9.57 14.58
N ASP A 32 9.06 9.45 14.27
CA ASP A 32 9.55 8.50 13.27
C ASP A 32 10.76 7.72 13.78
N GLN A 33 10.80 6.43 13.47
CA GLN A 33 11.90 5.55 13.86
C GLN A 33 13.19 5.78 13.05
N GLY A 34 13.06 6.38 11.87
CA GLY A 34 14.20 6.68 11.01
C GLY A 34 14.98 7.91 11.47
N ASP A 35 16.19 8.02 10.97
CA ASP A 35 17.10 9.15 11.18
C ASP A 35 16.82 10.34 10.27
N ALA A 36 15.95 10.16 9.29
CA ALA A 36 15.53 11.19 8.32
C ALA A 36 14.07 11.01 7.90
N VAL A 37 13.44 12.09 7.43
CA VAL A 37 12.10 12.02 6.82
C VAL A 37 12.12 11.11 5.60
N GLY A 38 11.01 10.40 5.38
CA GLY A 38 10.91 9.48 4.26
C GLY A 38 11.85 8.27 4.34
N HIS A 39 12.33 7.89 5.53
CA HIS A 39 13.27 6.78 5.73
C HIS A 39 12.90 5.52 4.95
N SER A 40 11.64 5.06 5.06
CA SER A 40 11.18 3.90 4.30
C SER A 40 11.13 4.13 2.79
N VAL A 41 10.85 5.35 2.33
CA VAL A 41 10.84 5.72 0.90
C VAL A 41 12.26 5.67 0.33
N ARG A 42 13.26 6.13 1.09
CA ARG A 42 14.69 6.05 0.70
C ARG A 42 15.15 4.61 0.47
N ALA A 43 14.59 3.64 1.20
CA ALA A 43 14.95 2.24 1.03
C ALA A 43 14.59 1.69 -0.37
N TRP A 44 13.54 2.23 -1.00
CA TRP A 44 13.15 1.94 -2.37
C TRP A 44 13.28 3.16 -3.31
N GLY A 45 14.17 4.08 -2.99
CA GLY A 45 14.38 5.33 -3.70
C GLY A 45 14.68 5.18 -5.20
N HIS A 46 15.27 4.05 -5.62
CA HIS A 46 15.54 3.72 -7.02
C HIS A 46 14.29 3.35 -7.85
N VAL A 47 13.15 3.12 -7.22
CA VAL A 47 11.94 2.64 -7.90
C VAL A 47 11.18 3.80 -8.53
N PRO A 48 10.93 3.78 -9.86
CA PRO A 48 10.04 4.75 -10.50
C PRO A 48 8.60 4.56 -10.02
N MET A 49 7.93 5.64 -9.69
CA MET A 49 6.51 5.63 -9.38
C MET A 49 5.68 5.60 -10.67
N PHE A 50 4.52 4.97 -10.61
CA PHE A 50 3.57 4.95 -11.73
C PHE A 50 2.45 6.00 -11.60
N SER A 51 2.52 6.85 -10.58
CA SER A 51 1.74 8.08 -10.42
C SER A 51 2.63 9.29 -10.66
N ASN A 52 2.17 10.26 -11.43
CA ASN A 52 2.87 11.51 -11.67
C ASN A 52 2.77 12.45 -10.46
N TRP A 53 3.52 13.56 -10.45
CA TRP A 53 3.60 14.46 -9.30
C TRP A 53 2.25 14.99 -8.83
N ARG A 54 1.28 15.22 -9.72
CA ARG A 54 -0.06 15.72 -9.35
C ARG A 54 -0.78 14.84 -8.33
N PHE A 55 -0.48 13.53 -8.29
CA PHE A 55 -1.08 12.58 -7.36
C PHE A 55 -0.19 12.27 -6.14
N ASN A 56 1.00 12.86 -6.09
CA ASN A 56 2.00 12.56 -5.05
C ASN A 56 2.22 13.74 -4.10
N ILE A 57 1.64 14.91 -4.36
CA ILE A 57 1.75 16.12 -3.55
C ILE A 57 0.40 16.41 -2.90
N ASP A 58 0.40 16.58 -1.58
CA ASP A 58 -0.77 16.99 -0.79
C ASP A 58 -1.00 18.50 -0.88
N ALA A 59 -2.26 18.94 -0.92
CA ALA A 59 -2.60 20.35 -1.11
C ALA A 59 -2.18 21.24 0.06
N ALA A 60 -2.42 20.82 1.32
CA ALA A 60 -2.02 21.59 2.50
C ALA A 60 -0.49 21.64 2.64
N ALA A 61 0.18 20.53 2.31
CA ALA A 61 1.63 20.48 2.27
C ALA A 61 2.22 21.38 1.17
N ALA A 62 1.62 21.39 -0.03
CA ALA A 62 2.02 22.28 -1.12
C ALA A 62 1.91 23.75 -0.71
N LEU A 63 0.78 24.16 -0.17
CA LEU A 63 0.55 25.53 0.30
C LEU A 63 1.60 25.96 1.33
N ARG A 64 1.92 25.05 2.28
CA ARG A 64 2.96 25.32 3.27
C ARG A 64 4.35 25.46 2.66
N LEU A 65 4.66 24.65 1.68
CA LEU A 65 5.93 24.69 0.96
C LEU A 65 6.08 25.95 0.11
N GLU A 66 5.02 26.36 -0.59
CA GLU A 66 4.98 27.60 -1.37
C GLU A 66 5.25 28.83 -0.51
N GLN A 67 4.67 28.87 0.71
CA GLN A 67 4.97 29.93 1.71
C GLN A 67 6.44 29.97 2.12
N ALA A 68 7.16 28.84 2.00
CA ALA A 68 8.59 28.74 2.23
C ALA A 68 9.45 28.97 0.97
N GLY A 69 8.84 29.35 -0.17
CA GLY A 69 9.52 29.61 -1.42
C GLY A 69 9.84 28.38 -2.27
N TRP A 70 9.22 27.24 -1.97
CA TRP A 70 9.39 26.02 -2.77
C TRP A 70 8.68 26.12 -4.11
N GLN A 71 9.26 25.49 -5.12
CA GLN A 71 8.68 25.37 -6.45
C GLN A 71 8.29 23.92 -6.71
N ALA A 72 7.03 23.71 -7.08
CA ALA A 72 6.52 22.39 -7.40
C ALA A 72 7.21 21.82 -8.66
N PRO A 73 7.54 20.53 -8.67
CA PRO A 73 7.95 19.83 -9.89
C PRO A 73 6.86 19.84 -10.96
N ASP A 74 7.24 19.52 -12.22
CA ASP A 74 6.27 19.34 -13.30
C ASP A 74 5.20 18.29 -12.89
N PRO A 75 3.91 18.67 -12.84
CA PRO A 75 2.83 17.78 -12.40
C PRO A 75 2.67 16.52 -13.25
N GLU A 76 3.12 16.54 -14.51
CA GLU A 76 3.03 15.40 -15.42
C GLU A 76 4.25 14.47 -15.36
N ALA A 77 5.34 14.89 -14.76
CA ALA A 77 6.53 14.05 -14.60
C ALA A 77 6.30 12.93 -13.56
N TYR A 78 6.99 11.81 -13.77
CA TYR A 78 6.93 10.64 -12.88
C TYR A 78 8.18 10.61 -12.01
N PRO A 79 8.06 10.78 -10.68
CA PRO A 79 9.20 10.72 -9.79
C PRO A 79 9.65 9.28 -9.53
N THR A 80 10.90 9.13 -9.15
CA THR A 80 11.38 7.98 -8.37
C THR A 80 11.08 8.18 -6.88
N GLY A 81 11.28 7.14 -6.06
CA GLY A 81 11.22 7.30 -4.61
C GLY A 81 12.25 8.33 -4.08
N SER A 82 13.45 8.41 -4.67
CA SER A 82 14.45 9.42 -4.33
C SER A 82 13.97 10.82 -4.68
N ASP A 83 13.43 11.03 -5.89
CA ASP A 83 12.86 12.32 -6.27
C ASP A 83 11.75 12.77 -5.32
N LEU A 84 10.88 11.82 -4.91
CA LEU A 84 9.81 12.11 -3.94
C LEU A 84 10.39 12.61 -2.61
N VAL A 85 11.49 12.00 -2.15
CA VAL A 85 12.16 12.45 -0.93
C VAL A 85 12.83 13.79 -1.14
N ASP A 86 13.68 13.92 -2.13
CA ASP A 86 14.58 15.07 -2.27
C ASP A 86 13.83 16.34 -2.71
N CYS A 87 12.83 16.19 -3.59
CA CYS A 87 12.08 17.32 -4.13
C CYS A 87 10.87 17.72 -3.29
N TYR A 88 10.33 16.82 -2.45
CA TYR A 88 9.09 17.09 -1.72
C TYR A 88 9.17 16.80 -0.22
N LEU A 89 9.54 15.57 0.21
CA LEU A 89 9.44 15.20 1.62
C LEU A 89 10.49 15.91 2.49
N GLU A 90 11.73 16.02 2.05
CA GLU A 90 12.76 16.77 2.78
C GLU A 90 12.45 18.27 2.89
N PRO A 91 12.10 18.98 1.80
CA PRO A 91 11.62 20.36 1.91
C PRO A 91 10.47 20.51 2.91
N LEU A 92 9.47 19.62 2.85
CA LEU A 92 8.33 19.65 3.78
C LEU A 92 8.77 19.39 5.23
N GLY A 93 9.62 18.39 5.44
CA GLY A 93 10.18 18.07 6.76
C GLY A 93 10.94 19.24 7.39
N ARG A 94 11.67 20.04 6.60
CA ARG A 94 12.34 21.27 7.11
C ARG A 94 11.32 22.28 7.62
N THR A 95 10.18 22.46 6.96
CA THR A 95 9.10 23.34 7.42
C THR A 95 8.40 22.83 8.68
N LEU A 96 8.47 21.52 8.92
CA LEU A 96 7.85 20.82 10.06
C LEU A 96 8.84 20.50 11.19
N ALA A 97 10.11 20.89 11.07
CA ALA A 97 11.18 20.56 12.01
C ALA A 97 10.87 20.84 13.49
N PRO A 98 10.15 21.93 13.89
CA PRO A 98 9.82 22.15 15.28
C PRO A 98 9.01 21.03 15.95
N TRP A 99 8.21 20.31 15.17
CA TRP A 99 7.30 19.26 15.64
C TRP A 99 7.79 17.85 15.34
N LEU A 100 8.93 17.70 14.63
CA LEU A 100 9.49 16.43 14.19
C LEU A 100 10.46 15.86 15.23
N ARG A 101 10.31 14.59 15.54
CA ARG A 101 11.19 13.79 16.40
C ARG A 101 11.58 12.53 15.64
N LEU A 102 12.78 12.51 15.12
CA LEU A 102 13.42 11.37 14.46
C LEU A 102 14.10 10.47 15.47
N ASP A 103 14.49 9.26 15.03
CA ASP A 103 15.06 8.23 15.90
C ASP A 103 14.16 7.95 17.13
N ARG A 104 12.86 7.83 16.86
CA ARG A 104 11.83 7.56 17.88
C ARG A 104 10.90 6.43 17.39
N ARG A 105 11.31 5.20 17.64
CA ARG A 105 10.48 4.03 17.34
C ARG A 105 9.37 3.92 18.39
N VAL A 106 8.14 4.00 17.96
CA VAL A 106 6.97 3.79 18.83
C VAL A 106 6.90 2.32 19.21
N VAL A 107 6.83 2.03 20.52
CA VAL A 107 6.79 0.67 21.08
C VAL A 107 5.48 0.36 21.78
N ALA A 108 4.75 1.37 22.24
CA ALA A 108 3.42 1.22 22.80
C ALA A 108 2.59 2.49 22.64
N VAL A 109 1.28 2.32 22.46
CA VAL A 109 0.28 3.40 22.55
C VAL A 109 -0.85 2.93 23.47
N SER A 110 -1.19 3.76 24.45
CA SER A 110 -2.23 3.47 25.46
C SER A 110 -3.01 4.72 25.82
N ARG A 111 -4.07 4.59 26.63
CA ARG A 111 -4.70 5.73 27.31
C ARG A 111 -4.05 5.95 28.66
N GLU A 112 -3.76 7.21 28.98
CA GLU A 112 -3.08 7.58 30.24
C GLU A 112 -3.85 7.10 31.47
N GLY A 113 -3.24 6.17 32.21
CA GLY A 113 -3.79 5.65 33.45
C GLY A 113 -5.06 4.78 33.33
N ILE A 114 -5.47 4.39 32.11
CA ILE A 114 -6.70 3.63 31.88
C ILE A 114 -6.41 2.35 31.11
N ASP A 115 -6.63 1.21 31.75
CA ASP A 115 -6.56 -0.11 31.12
C ASP A 115 -7.60 -0.27 29.99
N LYS A 116 -7.25 -1.05 28.97
CA LYS A 116 -8.06 -1.29 27.77
C LYS A 116 -9.49 -1.76 28.06
N VAL A 117 -9.71 -2.51 29.15
CA VAL A 117 -11.03 -3.04 29.52
C VAL A 117 -11.94 -2.01 30.19
N LYS A 118 -11.42 -0.83 30.59
CA LYS A 118 -12.19 0.19 31.33
C LYS A 118 -12.82 1.21 30.37
N ASP A 119 -14.12 1.47 30.55
CA ASP A 119 -14.86 2.48 29.78
C ASP A 119 -14.82 3.86 30.42
N ALA A 120 -14.95 3.92 31.75
CA ALA A 120 -15.06 5.17 32.49
C ALA A 120 -13.83 6.06 32.26
N GLY A 121 -14.06 7.25 31.73
CA GLY A 121 -13.03 8.24 31.46
C GLY A 121 -12.15 7.99 30.23
N ARG A 122 -12.27 6.82 29.59
CA ARG A 122 -11.39 6.43 28.47
C ARG A 122 -11.47 7.38 27.28
N ALA A 123 -12.65 7.79 26.88
CA ALA A 123 -12.84 8.65 25.70
C ALA A 123 -12.23 10.06 25.85
N THR A 124 -12.03 10.51 27.09
CA THR A 124 -11.46 11.84 27.39
C THR A 124 -10.02 11.80 27.90
N ALA A 125 -9.51 10.60 28.25
CA ALA A 125 -8.12 10.45 28.66
C ALA A 125 -7.20 10.67 27.44
N PRO A 126 -6.10 11.40 27.59
CA PRO A 126 -5.14 11.54 26.51
C PRO A 126 -4.45 10.22 26.19
N PHE A 127 -3.87 10.17 25.01
CA PHE A 127 -2.97 9.07 24.64
C PHE A 127 -1.60 9.26 25.28
N MET A 128 -1.02 8.13 25.68
CA MET A 128 0.38 7.99 26.08
C MET A 128 1.09 7.18 25.01
N ILE A 129 2.09 7.75 24.39
CA ILE A 129 2.92 7.13 23.34
C ILE A 129 4.31 6.88 23.93
N GLU A 130 4.73 5.64 23.96
CA GLU A 130 6.07 5.25 24.41
C GLU A 130 6.96 5.03 23.20
N THR A 131 8.16 5.62 23.24
CA THR A 131 9.15 5.52 22.16
C THR A 131 10.50 5.11 22.68
N GLU A 132 11.27 4.45 21.81
CA GLU A 132 12.67 4.09 21.99
C GLU A 132 13.52 4.72 20.88
N GLY A 133 14.72 5.15 21.21
CA GLY A 133 15.73 5.65 20.27
C GLY A 133 17.12 5.63 20.88
N ALA A 134 18.13 6.11 20.18
CA ALA A 134 19.52 6.16 20.65
C ALA A 134 19.67 6.94 21.98
N ALA A 135 18.81 7.92 22.21
CA ALA A 135 18.80 8.70 23.47
C ALA A 135 18.03 8.00 24.63
N GLY A 136 17.51 6.79 24.40
CA GLY A 136 16.72 6.02 25.36
C GLY A 136 15.22 6.10 25.15
N GLU A 137 14.47 5.70 26.17
CA GLU A 137 13.01 5.71 26.19
C GLU A 137 12.45 7.10 26.47
N GLU A 138 11.37 7.45 25.77
CA GLU A 138 10.64 8.69 26.03
C GLU A 138 9.13 8.41 26.03
N ARG A 139 8.38 9.27 26.75
CA ARG A 139 6.92 9.25 26.77
C ARG A 139 6.36 10.56 26.26
N HIS A 140 5.38 10.46 25.38
CA HIS A 140 4.71 11.60 24.78
C HIS A 140 3.21 11.53 25.05
N ARG A 141 2.60 12.70 25.24
CA ARG A 141 1.16 12.82 25.48
C ARG A 141 0.49 13.51 24.30
N ALA A 142 -0.67 13.01 23.87
CA ALA A 142 -1.44 13.61 22.80
C ALA A 142 -2.96 13.43 23.01
N ASP A 143 -3.76 14.28 22.38
CA ASP A 143 -5.22 14.24 22.44
C ASP A 143 -5.81 13.34 21.33
N ALA A 144 -5.06 13.13 20.26
CA ALA A 144 -5.41 12.24 19.16
C ALA A 144 -4.15 11.57 18.59
N VAL A 145 -4.33 10.42 17.90
CA VAL A 145 -3.24 9.68 17.27
C VAL A 145 -3.61 9.30 15.84
N ILE A 146 -2.70 9.57 14.90
CA ILE A 146 -2.77 9.10 13.51
C ILE A 146 -1.57 8.20 13.26
N ASP A 147 -1.82 6.90 13.06
CA ASP A 147 -0.79 5.94 12.69
C ASP A 147 -0.61 5.91 11.17
N ALA A 148 0.45 6.54 10.70
CA ALA A 148 0.89 6.61 9.31
C ALA A 148 2.25 5.91 9.10
N THR A 149 2.59 4.89 9.93
CA THR A 149 3.88 4.19 9.90
C THR A 149 4.10 3.32 8.66
N GLY A 150 3.05 3.11 7.84
CA GLY A 150 3.15 2.30 6.64
C GLY A 150 3.33 0.80 6.92
N THR A 151 3.85 0.09 5.91
CA THR A 151 3.99 -1.38 5.97
C THR A 151 5.40 -1.87 5.60
N TRP A 152 6.30 -0.98 5.17
CA TRP A 152 7.60 -1.33 4.58
C TRP A 152 8.48 -2.22 5.46
N ILE A 153 8.45 -2.03 6.77
CA ILE A 153 9.27 -2.78 7.73
C ILE A 153 8.81 -4.22 7.97
N GLN A 154 7.63 -4.59 7.47
CA GLN A 154 7.02 -5.92 7.63
C GLN A 154 6.79 -6.60 6.27
N PRO A 155 7.83 -7.08 5.58
CA PRO A 155 7.65 -7.82 4.35
C PRO A 155 6.94 -9.14 4.61
N ASN A 156 6.08 -9.54 3.67
CA ASN A 156 5.47 -10.87 3.71
C ASN A 156 6.51 -11.94 3.40
N PRO A 157 6.44 -13.09 4.09
CA PRO A 157 7.32 -14.23 3.84
C PRO A 157 6.99 -14.93 2.51
N GLY A 158 7.89 -15.81 2.07
CA GLY A 158 7.75 -16.58 0.83
C GLY A 158 6.65 -17.66 0.88
N GLY A 159 6.33 -18.18 2.06
CA GLY A 159 5.21 -19.10 2.25
C GLY A 159 3.87 -18.40 2.31
N ALA A 160 2.79 -19.18 2.39
CA ALA A 160 1.43 -18.65 2.48
C ALA A 160 1.14 -18.04 3.86
N GLY A 161 1.62 -16.83 4.08
CA GLY A 161 1.42 -16.06 5.32
C GLY A 161 2.42 -16.34 6.44
N ARG A 162 3.32 -17.30 6.27
CA ARG A 162 4.39 -17.62 7.23
C ARG A 162 5.70 -17.97 6.51
N PRO A 163 6.86 -17.79 7.15
CA PRO A 163 8.13 -18.26 6.58
C PRO A 163 8.12 -19.78 6.36
N VAL A 164 8.83 -20.21 5.32
CA VAL A 164 9.09 -21.62 5.08
C VAL A 164 10.39 -22.07 5.75
N PRO A 165 10.62 -23.38 5.99
CA PRO A 165 11.90 -23.88 6.46
C PRO A 165 13.06 -23.37 5.59
N GLY A 166 14.12 -22.88 6.25
CA GLY A 166 15.33 -22.36 5.61
C GLY A 166 15.23 -20.92 5.09
N GLU A 167 14.07 -20.23 5.25
CA GLU A 167 13.87 -18.86 4.76
C GLU A 167 14.49 -17.81 5.72
N VAL A 168 14.19 -17.94 7.02
CA VAL A 168 14.57 -16.92 8.01
C VAL A 168 16.08 -16.90 8.23
N GLY A 169 16.67 -15.70 8.14
CA GLY A 169 18.11 -15.49 8.35
C GLY A 169 19.01 -15.98 7.22
N HIS A 170 18.45 -16.42 6.08
CA HIS A 170 19.22 -16.89 4.94
C HIS A 170 19.91 -15.73 4.20
N SER A 171 21.24 -15.71 4.14
CA SER A 171 22.02 -14.59 3.59
C SER A 171 21.77 -14.31 2.07
N ARG A 172 21.28 -15.32 1.33
CA ARG A 172 20.96 -15.21 -0.10
C ARG A 172 19.49 -14.87 -0.37
N ILE A 173 18.73 -14.51 0.65
CA ILE A 173 17.36 -14.05 0.51
C ILE A 173 17.30 -12.56 0.78
N SER A 174 16.60 -11.83 -0.09
CA SER A 174 16.21 -10.42 0.08
C SER A 174 14.70 -10.29 0.02
N TYR A 175 14.14 -9.29 0.68
CA TYR A 175 12.71 -9.00 0.68
C TYR A 175 12.41 -7.68 -0.01
N GLY A 176 11.21 -7.57 -0.60
CA GLY A 176 10.71 -6.34 -1.19
C GLY A 176 11.33 -6.02 -2.55
N MET A 177 11.96 -4.86 -2.67
CA MET A 177 12.51 -4.32 -3.92
C MET A 177 13.97 -3.91 -3.71
N PRO A 178 14.92 -4.87 -3.72
CA PRO A 178 16.34 -4.54 -3.64
C PRO A 178 16.79 -3.73 -4.86
N ASP A 179 17.74 -2.82 -4.66
CA ASP A 179 18.32 -2.01 -5.72
C ASP A 179 19.33 -2.83 -6.55
N VAL A 180 18.77 -3.75 -7.36
CA VAL A 180 19.54 -4.72 -8.12
C VAL A 180 20.41 -4.09 -9.21
N SER A 181 20.08 -2.90 -9.68
CA SER A 181 20.82 -2.20 -10.74
C SER A 181 21.80 -1.14 -10.22
N GLY A 182 21.60 -0.70 -8.97
CA GLY A 182 22.42 0.31 -8.31
C GLY A 182 23.25 -0.26 -7.16
N ARG A 183 22.88 0.07 -5.91
CA ARG A 183 23.67 -0.23 -4.72
C ARG A 183 23.98 -1.72 -4.50
N GLU A 184 23.07 -2.60 -4.91
CA GLU A 184 23.21 -4.05 -4.72
C GLU A 184 23.62 -4.79 -6.01
N ARG A 185 23.99 -4.06 -7.06
CA ARG A 185 24.31 -4.65 -8.38
C ARG A 185 25.31 -5.82 -8.30
N GLU A 186 26.37 -5.68 -7.53
CA GLU A 186 27.41 -6.72 -7.41
C GLU A 186 26.86 -8.03 -6.81
N ARG A 187 25.83 -7.94 -5.99
CA ARG A 187 25.15 -9.09 -5.43
C ARG A 187 24.41 -9.92 -6.49
N TYR A 188 23.88 -9.28 -7.54
CA TYR A 188 22.98 -9.91 -8.50
C TYR A 188 23.57 -10.09 -9.89
N ALA A 189 24.52 -9.24 -10.32
CA ALA A 189 25.10 -9.29 -11.65
C ALA A 189 25.75 -10.64 -11.98
N GLY A 190 25.45 -11.17 -13.17
CA GLY A 190 25.98 -12.44 -13.65
C GLY A 190 25.46 -13.70 -12.95
N LYS A 191 24.38 -13.57 -12.13
CA LYS A 191 23.86 -14.68 -11.32
C LYS A 191 22.48 -15.15 -11.79
N ARG A 192 22.10 -16.35 -11.37
CA ARG A 192 20.73 -16.86 -11.48
C ARG A 192 19.93 -16.32 -10.30
N VAL A 193 19.00 -15.44 -10.56
CA VAL A 193 18.22 -14.75 -9.53
C VAL A 193 16.76 -15.12 -9.66
N ALA A 194 16.20 -15.78 -8.65
CA ALA A 194 14.75 -15.99 -8.59
C ALA A 194 14.06 -14.82 -7.91
N VAL A 195 12.91 -14.43 -8.45
CA VAL A 195 12.01 -13.46 -7.82
C VAL A 195 10.65 -14.14 -7.59
N LEU A 196 10.27 -14.26 -6.32
CA LEU A 196 9.00 -14.84 -5.89
C LEU A 196 7.98 -13.74 -5.65
N GLY A 197 6.92 -13.72 -6.45
CA GLY A 197 5.81 -12.77 -6.32
C GLY A 197 5.12 -12.49 -7.63
N GLY A 198 3.91 -11.89 -7.58
CA GLY A 198 3.10 -11.56 -8.75
C GLY A 198 2.68 -10.08 -8.80
N GLY A 199 3.21 -9.22 -7.92
CA GLY A 199 2.90 -7.80 -7.88
C GLY A 199 3.93 -6.94 -8.63
N HIS A 200 3.67 -5.63 -8.69
CA HIS A 200 4.53 -4.66 -9.39
C HIS A 200 5.96 -4.66 -8.87
N SER A 201 6.19 -4.89 -7.57
CA SER A 201 7.52 -5.01 -6.99
C SER A 201 8.33 -6.15 -7.60
N ALA A 202 7.69 -7.32 -7.78
CA ALA A 202 8.34 -8.47 -8.42
C ALA A 202 8.64 -8.17 -9.90
N ILE A 203 7.68 -7.60 -10.62
CA ILE A 203 7.81 -7.24 -12.05
C ILE A 203 8.92 -6.22 -12.25
N GLY A 204 8.94 -5.13 -11.48
CA GLY A 204 9.98 -4.10 -11.56
C GLY A 204 11.38 -4.68 -11.30
N THR A 205 11.52 -5.52 -10.27
CA THR A 205 12.79 -6.20 -9.96
C THR A 205 13.24 -7.12 -11.10
N LEU A 206 12.31 -7.90 -11.69
CA LEU A 206 12.61 -8.81 -12.82
C LEU A 206 13.05 -8.04 -14.07
N ILE A 207 12.36 -6.94 -14.41
CA ILE A 207 12.73 -6.07 -15.53
C ILE A 207 14.14 -5.50 -15.30
N ALA A 208 14.42 -5.00 -14.10
CA ALA A 208 15.74 -4.46 -13.75
C ALA A 208 16.86 -5.53 -13.85
N LEU A 209 16.61 -6.75 -13.40
CA LEU A 209 17.53 -7.89 -13.50
C LEU A 209 17.77 -8.29 -14.97
N SER A 210 16.73 -8.26 -15.82
CA SER A 210 16.86 -8.63 -17.23
C SER A 210 17.75 -7.68 -18.03
N GLY A 211 17.91 -6.44 -17.57
CA GLY A 211 18.83 -5.45 -18.15
C GLY A 211 20.31 -5.65 -17.77
N GLN A 212 20.64 -6.59 -16.88
CA GLN A 212 22.00 -6.81 -16.41
C GLN A 212 22.71 -7.90 -17.22
N PRO A 213 23.90 -7.61 -17.81
CA PRO A 213 24.65 -8.61 -18.57
C PRO A 213 24.97 -9.86 -17.75
N GLY A 214 24.72 -11.04 -18.34
CA GLY A 214 25.03 -12.33 -17.76
C GLY A 214 24.09 -12.77 -16.61
N THR A 215 23.14 -11.94 -16.20
CA THR A 215 22.14 -12.29 -15.18
C THR A 215 21.03 -13.12 -15.81
N THR A 216 20.59 -14.17 -15.10
CA THR A 216 19.50 -15.04 -15.53
C THR A 216 18.34 -14.91 -14.55
N PRO A 217 17.36 -14.02 -14.84
CA PRO A 217 16.20 -13.83 -13.98
C PRO A 217 15.19 -14.96 -14.16
N LEU A 218 14.61 -15.38 -13.02
CA LEU A 218 13.59 -16.41 -12.94
C LEU A 218 12.40 -15.90 -12.17
N TRP A 219 11.23 -15.92 -12.78
CA TRP A 219 9.99 -15.51 -12.13
C TRP A 219 9.25 -16.71 -11.54
N LEU A 220 9.15 -16.73 -10.21
CA LEU A 220 8.36 -17.73 -9.46
C LEU A 220 7.00 -17.13 -9.12
N CYS A 221 5.95 -17.58 -9.79
CA CYS A 221 4.58 -17.10 -9.62
C CYS A 221 3.71 -18.16 -8.96
N ARG A 222 3.09 -17.83 -7.82
CA ARG A 222 2.17 -18.75 -7.13
C ARG A 222 0.89 -19.03 -7.93
N ALA A 223 0.40 -18.03 -8.67
CA ALA A 223 -0.79 -18.18 -9.51
C ALA A 223 -0.51 -19.17 -10.68
N SER A 224 -1.54 -19.88 -11.10
CA SER A 224 -1.48 -20.80 -12.26
C SER A 224 -1.37 -20.04 -13.60
N THR A 225 -1.74 -18.76 -13.63
CA THR A 225 -1.61 -17.86 -14.77
C THR A 225 -1.04 -16.51 -14.36
N THR A 226 -0.41 -15.80 -15.29
CA THR A 226 0.15 -14.46 -15.07
C THR A 226 -0.79 -13.34 -15.50
N ALA A 227 -1.99 -13.63 -15.97
CA ALA A 227 -2.92 -12.64 -16.51
C ALA A 227 -3.16 -11.47 -15.56
N ARG A 228 -3.41 -11.77 -14.27
CA ARG A 228 -3.62 -10.74 -13.24
C ARG A 228 -2.34 -9.95 -12.95
N ALA A 229 -1.18 -10.59 -12.98
CA ALA A 229 0.10 -9.95 -12.70
C ALA A 229 0.50 -8.97 -13.81
N LEU A 230 0.19 -9.29 -15.06
CA LEU A 230 0.49 -8.43 -16.22
C LEU A 230 -0.48 -7.25 -16.36
N GLY A 231 -1.59 -7.22 -15.61
CA GLY A 231 -2.53 -6.10 -15.56
C GLY A 231 -3.25 -5.81 -16.88
N GLY A 232 -3.74 -4.57 -17.01
CA GLY A 232 -4.56 -4.13 -18.14
C GLY A 232 -3.77 -3.72 -19.40
N GLY A 233 -2.45 -3.68 -19.38
CA GLY A 233 -1.64 -3.24 -20.51
C GLY A 233 -2.02 -1.83 -20.97
N ALA A 234 -2.31 -1.66 -22.28
CA ALA A 234 -2.72 -0.39 -22.88
C ALA A 234 -4.09 0.13 -22.40
N ALA A 235 -4.91 -0.74 -21.78
CA ALA A 235 -6.19 -0.34 -21.19
C ALA A 235 -6.05 0.19 -19.75
N ASP A 236 -4.84 0.15 -19.17
CA ASP A 236 -4.57 0.72 -17.85
C ASP A 236 -4.48 2.24 -17.94
N GLN A 237 -5.31 2.96 -17.20
CA GLN A 237 -5.30 4.43 -17.19
C GLN A 237 -4.05 5.02 -16.51
N LEU A 238 -3.38 4.25 -15.66
CA LEU A 238 -2.02 4.57 -15.24
C LEU A 238 -1.04 4.02 -16.29
N VAL A 239 -0.72 4.83 -17.29
CA VAL A 239 0.09 4.45 -18.45
C VAL A 239 1.40 3.78 -18.05
N ALA A 240 2.11 4.33 -17.07
CA ALA A 240 3.36 3.76 -16.57
C ALA A 240 3.17 2.37 -15.93
N ARG A 241 2.03 2.12 -15.25
CA ARG A 241 1.69 0.81 -14.69
C ARG A 241 1.37 -0.21 -15.78
N GLY A 242 0.60 0.21 -16.79
CA GLY A 242 0.29 -0.64 -17.95
C GLY A 242 1.53 -1.05 -18.75
N ALA A 243 2.50 -0.13 -18.88
CA ALA A 243 3.78 -0.39 -19.55
C ALA A 243 4.58 -1.50 -18.85
N LEU A 244 4.61 -1.55 -17.52
CA LEU A 244 5.30 -2.62 -16.78
C LEU A 244 4.79 -4.01 -17.15
N GLY A 245 3.47 -4.19 -17.26
CA GLY A 245 2.87 -5.46 -17.66
C GLY A 245 3.22 -5.86 -19.10
N THR A 246 3.22 -4.89 -20.01
CA THR A 246 3.59 -5.08 -21.42
C THR A 246 5.05 -5.48 -21.58
N ASP A 247 5.94 -4.78 -20.89
CA ASP A 247 7.39 -5.09 -20.91
C ASP A 247 7.68 -6.46 -20.33
N MET A 248 7.03 -6.80 -19.22
CA MET A 248 7.19 -8.10 -18.60
C MET A 248 6.70 -9.24 -19.51
N ALA A 249 5.55 -9.08 -20.17
CA ALA A 249 5.05 -10.06 -21.12
C ALA A 249 6.06 -10.30 -22.27
N ARG A 250 6.60 -9.23 -22.85
CA ARG A 250 7.63 -9.27 -23.90
C ARG A 250 8.89 -10.02 -23.44
N LEU A 251 9.37 -9.78 -22.21
CA LEU A 251 10.56 -10.44 -21.65
C LEU A 251 10.35 -11.93 -21.38
N VAL A 252 9.16 -12.33 -20.99
CA VAL A 252 8.77 -13.74 -20.84
C VAL A 252 8.64 -14.41 -22.19
N ASP A 253 7.99 -13.77 -23.17
CA ASP A 253 7.79 -14.32 -24.52
C ASP A 253 9.10 -14.48 -25.29
N SER A 254 10.07 -13.58 -25.10
CA SER A 254 11.42 -13.69 -25.68
C SER A 254 12.30 -14.73 -24.98
N GLY A 255 11.89 -15.28 -23.83
CA GLY A 255 12.72 -16.16 -23.02
C GLY A 255 13.81 -15.44 -22.21
N SER A 256 13.83 -14.11 -22.20
CA SER A 256 14.78 -13.31 -21.38
C SER A 256 14.52 -13.48 -19.88
N ILE A 257 13.26 -13.78 -19.51
CA ILE A 257 12.85 -14.14 -18.15
C ILE A 257 12.18 -15.52 -18.22
N ARG A 258 12.71 -16.49 -17.49
CA ARG A 258 12.07 -17.79 -17.32
C ARG A 258 10.93 -17.69 -16.32
N LEU A 259 9.75 -18.21 -16.66
CA LEU A 259 8.56 -18.20 -15.82
C LEU A 259 8.21 -19.60 -15.30
N GLU A 260 7.96 -19.68 -13.98
CA GLU A 260 7.44 -20.86 -13.29
C GLU A 260 6.12 -20.53 -12.60
N ASN A 261 5.01 -20.91 -13.23
CA ASN A 261 3.66 -20.76 -12.68
C ASN A 261 3.32 -21.86 -11.68
N GLY A 262 2.37 -21.58 -10.76
CA GLY A 262 1.94 -22.51 -9.73
C GLY A 262 3.05 -22.89 -8.76
N PHE A 263 4.07 -22.03 -8.60
CA PHE A 263 5.20 -22.29 -7.71
C PHE A 263 4.86 -21.88 -6.29
N HIS A 264 4.46 -22.83 -5.46
CA HIS A 264 4.17 -22.62 -4.05
C HIS A 264 5.43 -22.95 -3.23
N LEU A 265 6.20 -21.93 -2.83
CA LEU A 265 7.42 -22.15 -2.04
C LEU A 265 7.08 -22.90 -0.75
N ALA A 266 7.75 -24.03 -0.52
CA ALA A 266 7.55 -24.90 0.63
C ALA A 266 8.80 -24.99 1.52
N ALA A 267 10.01 -24.85 0.95
CA ALA A 267 11.27 -24.80 1.68
C ALA A 267 12.36 -24.08 0.86
N VAL A 268 13.38 -23.62 1.57
CA VAL A 268 14.67 -23.21 1.00
C VAL A 268 15.76 -24.08 1.57
N GLU A 269 16.56 -24.71 0.71
CA GLU A 269 17.60 -25.65 1.10
C GLU A 269 18.97 -25.23 0.56
N GLY A 270 20.02 -25.61 1.27
CA GLY A 270 21.40 -25.27 0.89
C GLY A 270 21.72 -23.80 1.15
N SER A 271 22.94 -23.39 0.83
CA SER A 271 23.42 -22.04 1.06
C SER A 271 24.01 -21.38 -0.19
N THR A 272 24.78 -22.13 -1.00
CA THR A 272 25.45 -21.58 -2.20
C THR A 272 25.70 -22.72 -3.20
N PRO A 273 24.91 -22.84 -4.27
CA PRO A 273 23.62 -22.17 -4.54
C PRO A 273 22.53 -22.65 -3.57
N LEU A 274 21.53 -21.80 -3.35
CA LEU A 274 20.32 -22.19 -2.64
C LEU A 274 19.37 -22.94 -3.58
N THR A 275 18.50 -23.78 -3.02
CA THR A 275 17.44 -24.48 -3.76
C THR A 275 16.08 -24.06 -3.25
N ALA A 276 15.29 -23.39 -4.08
CA ALA A 276 13.88 -23.15 -3.82
C ALA A 276 13.09 -24.43 -4.12
N VAL A 277 12.35 -24.92 -3.12
CA VAL A 277 11.56 -26.15 -3.21
C VAL A 277 10.08 -25.78 -3.22
N SER A 278 9.35 -26.22 -4.23
CA SER A 278 7.89 -26.05 -4.34
C SER A 278 7.16 -27.19 -3.65
N ALA A 279 5.91 -26.91 -3.23
CA ALA A 279 5.02 -27.92 -2.61
C ALA A 279 4.71 -29.11 -3.51
N ASP A 280 4.80 -28.96 -4.83
CA ASP A 280 4.64 -30.03 -5.83
C ASP A 280 5.93 -30.81 -6.10
N GLY A 281 7.00 -30.53 -5.36
CA GLY A 281 8.29 -31.22 -5.47
C GLY A 281 9.25 -30.62 -6.49
N ARG A 282 8.90 -29.59 -7.27
CA ARG A 282 9.87 -28.89 -8.14
C ARG A 282 10.99 -28.28 -7.31
N ARG A 283 12.22 -28.41 -7.80
CA ARG A 283 13.44 -27.96 -7.13
C ARG A 283 14.23 -27.05 -8.09
N ILE A 284 14.45 -25.83 -7.69
CA ILE A 284 15.09 -24.80 -8.53
C ILE A 284 16.32 -24.25 -7.79
N LYS A 285 17.50 -24.46 -8.40
CA LYS A 285 18.77 -23.95 -7.89
C LYS A 285 19.01 -22.54 -8.41
N VAL A 286 19.23 -21.61 -7.51
CA VAL A 286 19.56 -20.20 -7.82
C VAL A 286 20.65 -19.68 -6.89
N ASP A 287 21.28 -18.59 -7.27
CA ASP A 287 22.34 -17.97 -6.51
C ASP A 287 21.77 -16.95 -5.50
N GLU A 288 20.67 -16.29 -5.84
CA GLU A 288 19.94 -15.34 -4.98
C GLU A 288 18.42 -15.55 -5.14
N LEU A 289 17.66 -15.29 -4.08
CA LEU A 289 16.20 -15.30 -4.06
C LEU A 289 15.67 -13.96 -3.55
N VAL A 290 14.84 -13.28 -4.34
CA VAL A 290 14.10 -12.08 -3.92
C VAL A 290 12.65 -12.47 -3.62
N ILE A 291 12.19 -12.23 -2.41
CA ILE A 291 10.81 -12.46 -1.99
C ILE A 291 10.06 -11.12 -2.06
N ALA A 292 9.25 -10.95 -3.10
CA ALA A 292 8.46 -9.75 -3.40
C ALA A 292 6.95 -10.04 -3.30
N THR A 293 6.53 -10.62 -2.17
CA THR A 293 5.16 -11.09 -1.90
C THR A 293 4.28 -10.03 -1.22
N GLY A 294 4.75 -8.78 -1.19
CA GLY A 294 4.08 -7.64 -0.56
C GLY A 294 4.48 -7.43 0.91
N PHE A 295 3.70 -6.61 1.59
CA PHE A 295 3.96 -6.19 2.96
C PHE A 295 2.67 -6.30 3.79
N ARG A 296 2.81 -6.19 5.13
CA ARG A 296 1.67 -6.16 6.07
C ARG A 296 1.89 -5.10 7.15
N PRO A 297 0.80 -4.63 7.80
CA PRO A 297 0.91 -3.68 8.90
C PRO A 297 1.59 -4.31 10.14
N ASP A 298 2.42 -3.54 10.83
CA ASP A 298 2.80 -3.83 12.21
C ASP A 298 1.78 -3.18 13.14
N LEU A 299 1.04 -4.00 13.86
CA LEU A 299 0.01 -3.60 14.81
C LEU A 299 0.42 -3.90 16.26
N SER A 300 1.64 -4.37 16.49
CA SER A 300 2.11 -4.88 17.77
C SER A 300 2.09 -3.86 18.90
N PHE A 301 2.37 -2.58 18.59
CA PHE A 301 2.41 -1.50 19.57
C PHE A 301 1.02 -0.89 19.90
N LEU A 302 -0.05 -1.37 19.22
CA LEU A 302 -1.43 -0.89 19.41
C LEU A 302 -2.26 -1.79 20.33
N ARG A 303 -1.65 -2.72 21.05
CA ARG A 303 -2.35 -3.74 21.85
C ARG A 303 -3.26 -3.16 22.92
N GLU A 304 -2.92 -2.01 23.47
CA GLU A 304 -3.69 -1.33 24.52
C GLU A 304 -4.80 -0.41 23.96
N LEU A 305 -4.93 -0.32 22.64
CA LEU A 305 -6.01 0.39 21.98
C LEU A 305 -7.12 -0.55 21.53
N ARG A 306 -8.33 -0.03 21.46
CA ARG A 306 -9.51 -0.75 20.95
C ARG A 306 -9.56 -0.64 19.42
N VAL A 307 -8.63 -1.33 18.76
CA VAL A 307 -8.55 -1.38 17.31
C VAL A 307 -9.46 -2.49 16.79
N ALA A 308 -10.39 -2.14 15.89
CA ALA A 308 -11.19 -3.10 15.14
C ALA A 308 -10.57 -3.33 13.78
N LEU A 309 -10.41 -4.60 13.38
CA LEU A 309 -9.82 -4.99 12.09
C LEU A 309 -10.64 -6.09 11.45
N ASP A 310 -10.77 -6.03 10.13
CA ASP A 310 -11.24 -7.15 9.33
C ASP A 310 -10.24 -8.32 9.47
N PRO A 311 -10.71 -9.54 9.78
CA PRO A 311 -9.83 -10.66 10.11
C PRO A 311 -9.02 -11.18 8.92
N ALA A 312 -9.43 -10.91 7.68
CA ALA A 312 -8.74 -11.37 6.47
C ALA A 312 -7.79 -10.29 5.90
N LEU A 313 -8.24 -9.04 5.89
CA LEU A 313 -7.49 -7.93 5.29
C LEU A 313 -6.63 -7.16 6.29
N GLU A 314 -6.85 -7.30 7.60
CA GLU A 314 -6.12 -6.55 8.64
C GLU A 314 -6.27 -5.02 8.46
N CYS A 315 -7.44 -4.56 7.98
CA CYS A 315 -7.81 -3.16 7.77
C CYS A 315 -9.06 -2.78 8.58
N PRO A 316 -9.42 -1.50 8.71
CA PRO A 316 -10.68 -1.10 9.34
C PRO A 316 -11.87 -1.82 8.72
N PRO A 317 -12.85 -2.34 9.53
CA PRO A 317 -13.94 -3.17 9.02
C PRO A 317 -14.84 -2.46 8.01
N ALA A 318 -15.06 -1.14 8.18
CA ALA A 318 -15.86 -0.35 7.25
C ALA A 318 -15.15 -0.10 5.91
N LEU A 319 -13.82 -0.14 5.88
CA LEU A 319 -13.02 -0.03 4.67
C LEU A 319 -12.93 -1.37 3.92
N ALA A 320 -12.95 -2.50 4.61
CA ALA A 320 -12.72 -3.82 4.03
C ALA A 320 -13.59 -4.10 2.78
N PRO A 321 -14.92 -3.87 2.76
CA PRO A 321 -15.75 -4.12 1.58
C PRO A 321 -15.37 -3.27 0.37
N LEU A 322 -14.72 -2.12 0.57
CA LEU A 322 -14.32 -1.20 -0.51
C LEU A 322 -13.01 -1.59 -1.19
N ILE A 323 -12.15 -2.37 -0.51
CA ILE A 323 -10.78 -2.68 -0.94
C ILE A 323 -10.50 -4.17 -1.09
N ASP A 324 -11.46 -5.05 -0.80
CA ASP A 324 -11.27 -6.50 -0.86
C ASP A 324 -10.89 -6.93 -2.29
N PRO A 325 -9.69 -7.49 -2.49
CA PRO A 325 -9.21 -7.92 -3.80
C PRO A 325 -9.98 -9.14 -4.36
N ASN A 326 -10.82 -9.79 -3.56
CA ASN A 326 -11.73 -10.85 -4.01
C ASN A 326 -13.02 -10.29 -4.60
N LEU A 327 -13.41 -9.06 -4.22
CA LEU A 327 -14.63 -8.39 -4.66
C LEU A 327 -14.36 -7.30 -5.70
N HIS A 328 -13.20 -6.64 -5.61
CA HIS A 328 -12.88 -5.47 -6.43
C HIS A 328 -11.58 -5.65 -7.19
N SER A 329 -11.50 -5.04 -8.37
CA SER A 329 -10.23 -4.83 -9.05
C SER A 329 -9.53 -3.58 -8.48
N CYS A 330 -8.21 -3.52 -8.60
CA CYS A 330 -7.39 -2.43 -8.05
C CYS A 330 -7.76 -1.01 -8.50
N GLY A 331 -8.65 -0.86 -9.49
CA GLY A 331 -9.02 0.43 -10.08
C GLY A 331 -10.36 1.00 -9.62
N THR A 332 -11.09 0.29 -8.77
CA THR A 332 -12.48 0.67 -8.41
C THR A 332 -12.64 1.16 -6.98
N VAL A 333 -11.54 1.38 -6.26
CA VAL A 333 -11.61 1.86 -4.87
C VAL A 333 -12.06 3.31 -4.84
N ARG A 334 -13.22 3.57 -4.24
CA ARG A 334 -13.71 4.94 -4.04
C ARG A 334 -12.88 5.70 -3.02
N PRO A 335 -12.78 7.03 -3.14
CA PRO A 335 -12.27 7.86 -2.05
C PRO A 335 -13.03 7.56 -0.76
N HIS A 336 -12.33 7.55 0.36
CA HIS A 336 -12.87 7.24 1.68
C HIS A 336 -12.11 8.06 2.73
N GLY A 337 -12.74 8.30 3.87
CA GLY A 337 -12.23 9.21 4.88
C GLY A 337 -12.39 8.69 6.30
N ALA A 338 -12.56 9.62 7.25
CA ALA A 338 -12.59 9.34 8.67
C ALA A 338 -13.66 8.30 9.08
N ALA A 339 -14.81 8.27 8.39
CA ALA A 339 -15.89 7.34 8.71
C ALA A 339 -15.49 5.89 8.49
N GLU A 340 -14.88 5.59 7.33
CA GLU A 340 -14.43 4.24 6.98
C GLU A 340 -13.17 3.81 7.75
N LEU A 341 -12.41 4.79 8.25
CA LEU A 341 -11.16 4.56 8.99
C LEU A 341 -11.33 4.57 10.51
N ALA A 342 -12.54 4.80 11.01
CA ALA A 342 -12.82 4.86 12.43
C ALA A 342 -12.64 3.51 13.13
N HIS A 343 -12.12 3.58 14.36
CA HIS A 343 -12.00 2.46 15.29
C HIS A 343 -12.89 2.66 16.54
N PRO A 344 -13.17 1.61 17.32
CA PRO A 344 -13.82 1.77 18.62
C PRO A 344 -13.04 2.66 19.62
N GLU A 345 -11.75 2.89 19.36
CA GLU A 345 -10.93 3.85 20.10
C GLU A 345 -11.16 5.26 19.55
N PRO A 346 -11.79 6.19 20.29
CA PRO A 346 -12.04 7.55 19.81
C PRO A 346 -10.71 8.29 19.56
N ASP A 347 -10.69 9.16 18.53
CA ASP A 347 -9.52 9.99 18.17
C ASP A 347 -8.25 9.19 17.80
N PHE A 348 -8.42 7.91 17.44
CA PHE A 348 -7.37 7.06 16.90
C PHE A 348 -7.71 6.61 15.47
N TYR A 349 -6.76 6.78 14.56
CA TYR A 349 -6.90 6.40 13.15
C TYR A 349 -5.63 5.74 12.64
N ILE A 350 -5.81 4.77 11.73
CA ILE A 350 -4.73 4.23 10.90
C ILE A 350 -4.91 4.81 9.50
N ALA A 351 -3.88 5.44 8.95
CA ALA A 351 -3.91 6.13 7.66
C ALA A 351 -2.81 5.63 6.70
N GLY A 352 -2.94 5.98 5.43
CA GLY A 352 -2.00 5.63 4.39
C GLY A 352 -2.06 4.15 4.03
N MET A 353 -0.97 3.62 3.45
CA MET A 353 -0.87 2.22 3.04
C MET A 353 -1.22 1.24 4.17
N LYS A 354 -0.91 1.59 5.41
CA LYS A 354 -1.20 0.76 6.58
C LYS A 354 -2.70 0.53 6.78
N SER A 355 -3.54 1.53 6.49
CA SER A 355 -5.00 1.40 6.59
C SER A 355 -5.59 0.36 5.63
N TYR A 356 -4.88 0.04 4.55
CA TYR A 356 -5.28 -0.99 3.58
C TYR A 356 -4.94 -2.41 4.05
N GLY A 357 -4.20 -2.53 5.16
CA GLY A 357 -3.84 -3.83 5.70
C GLY A 357 -3.07 -4.67 4.68
N ARG A 358 -3.69 -5.75 4.24
CA ARG A 358 -3.14 -6.70 3.27
C ARG A 358 -3.64 -6.51 1.83
N ALA A 359 -4.50 -5.52 1.60
CA ALA A 359 -4.97 -5.21 0.25
C ALA A 359 -3.83 -4.58 -0.59
N PRO A 360 -3.69 -4.97 -1.88
CA PRO A 360 -2.44 -4.75 -2.61
C PRO A 360 -2.29 -3.36 -3.24
N THR A 361 -3.32 -2.52 -3.27
CA THR A 361 -3.29 -1.30 -4.10
C THR A 361 -3.59 -0.05 -3.30
N PHE A 362 -2.68 0.92 -3.37
CA PHE A 362 -2.79 2.20 -2.71
C PHE A 362 -2.10 3.29 -3.52
N LEU A 363 -2.72 4.47 -3.63
CA LEU A 363 -2.14 5.69 -4.19
C LEU A 363 -1.90 6.72 -3.09
N LEU A 364 -0.83 7.51 -3.18
CA LEU A 364 -0.56 8.57 -2.20
C LEU A 364 -1.70 9.57 -2.09
N ALA A 365 -2.33 9.94 -3.22
CA ALA A 365 -3.52 10.80 -3.24
C ALA A 365 -4.65 10.28 -2.33
N THR A 366 -4.86 8.95 -2.28
CA THR A 366 -5.83 8.35 -1.35
C THR A 366 -5.44 8.61 0.11
N GLY A 367 -4.15 8.46 0.44
CA GLY A 367 -3.65 8.75 1.79
C GLY A 367 -3.76 10.22 2.17
N HIS A 368 -3.56 11.12 1.23
CA HIS A 368 -3.74 12.55 1.42
C HIS A 368 -5.20 12.88 1.74
N GLU A 369 -6.15 12.33 0.98
CA GLU A 369 -7.58 12.48 1.27
C GLU A 369 -7.99 11.88 2.63
N GLN A 370 -7.46 10.71 2.96
CA GLN A 370 -7.67 10.10 4.28
C GLN A 370 -7.27 11.06 5.41
N VAL A 371 -6.05 11.61 5.37
CA VAL A 371 -5.58 12.48 6.46
C VAL A 371 -6.25 13.84 6.46
N ARG A 372 -6.66 14.40 5.30
CA ARG A 372 -7.49 15.58 5.23
C ARG A 372 -8.81 15.37 5.99
N SER A 373 -9.51 14.28 5.69
CA SER A 373 -10.78 13.90 6.31
C SER A 373 -10.62 13.60 7.81
N ILE A 374 -9.61 12.79 8.19
CA ILE A 374 -9.31 12.45 9.58
C ILE A 374 -9.03 13.69 10.42
N VAL A 375 -8.17 14.59 9.93
CA VAL A 375 -7.81 15.81 10.67
C VAL A 375 -9.01 16.75 10.80
N ALA A 376 -9.89 16.81 9.80
CA ALA A 376 -11.17 17.52 9.91
C ALA A 376 -12.05 16.92 11.01
N ALA A 377 -12.19 15.60 11.08
CA ALA A 377 -12.95 14.92 12.13
C ALA A 377 -12.36 15.19 13.53
N ILE A 378 -11.04 15.09 13.69
CA ILE A 378 -10.33 15.40 14.94
C ILE A 378 -10.57 16.86 15.36
N ALA A 379 -10.65 17.79 14.42
CA ALA A 379 -10.95 19.21 14.69
C ALA A 379 -12.43 19.46 15.03
N GLY A 380 -13.31 18.47 14.89
CA GLY A 380 -14.76 18.60 15.09
C GLY A 380 -15.52 19.15 13.88
N ASP A 381 -14.86 19.30 12.74
CA ASP A 381 -15.47 19.74 11.48
C ASP A 381 -15.99 18.52 10.71
N HIS A 382 -17.14 18.01 11.14
CA HIS A 382 -17.74 16.79 10.57
C HIS A 382 -18.22 16.97 9.13
N GLU A 383 -18.58 18.19 8.72
CA GLU A 383 -18.97 18.47 7.35
C GLU A 383 -17.78 18.35 6.41
N ALA A 384 -16.65 18.98 6.72
CA ALA A 384 -15.42 18.83 5.95
C ALA A 384 -14.88 17.39 5.98
N ALA A 385 -15.02 16.68 7.10
CA ALA A 385 -14.63 15.29 7.21
C ALA A 385 -15.42 14.36 6.28
N ALA A 386 -16.72 14.59 6.14
CA ALA A 386 -17.61 13.79 5.29
C ALA A 386 -17.48 14.13 3.79
N ARG A 387 -16.99 15.31 3.45
CA ARG A 387 -16.83 15.75 2.04
C ARG A 387 -15.63 15.03 1.43
N MET A 388 -15.82 14.40 0.26
CA MET A 388 -14.75 13.82 -0.57
C MET A 388 -14.25 14.86 -1.56
N GLU A 389 -12.97 15.17 -1.51
CA GLU A 389 -12.32 16.15 -2.39
C GLU A 389 -11.44 15.48 -3.45
N LEU A 390 -11.07 14.23 -3.24
CA LEU A 390 -10.21 13.48 -4.14
C LEU A 390 -11.00 13.02 -5.38
N VAL A 391 -10.54 13.45 -6.55
CA VAL A 391 -10.91 12.87 -7.84
C VAL A 391 -9.78 11.94 -8.29
N LEU A 392 -10.00 10.64 -8.16
CA LEU A 392 -9.06 9.65 -8.67
C LEU A 392 -9.22 9.54 -10.19
N PRO A 393 -8.10 9.33 -10.94
CA PRO A 393 -8.23 8.83 -12.31
C PRO A 393 -8.95 7.49 -12.23
N GLU A 394 -9.88 7.23 -13.14
CA GLU A 394 -10.48 5.92 -13.29
C GLU A 394 -9.35 4.92 -13.60
N THR A 395 -8.78 4.31 -12.55
CA THR A 395 -7.69 3.34 -12.74
C THR A 395 -8.30 2.05 -13.26
N GLY A 396 -8.34 1.93 -14.60
CA GLY A 396 -8.86 0.73 -15.26
C GLY A 396 -8.12 -0.53 -14.80
N VAL A 397 -8.90 -1.49 -14.52
CA VAL A 397 -8.78 -2.94 -14.66
C VAL A 397 -7.40 -3.58 -14.36
N CYS A 398 -7.11 -3.88 -13.11
CA CYS A 398 -6.17 -4.96 -12.77
C CYS A 398 -6.73 -6.37 -13.15
N SER A 399 -7.92 -6.45 -13.70
CA SER A 399 -8.60 -7.67 -14.14
C SER A 399 -9.10 -7.62 -15.60
N GLY A 400 -8.43 -6.85 -16.46
CA GLY A 400 -8.62 -7.00 -17.91
C GLY A 400 -8.25 -8.40 -18.38
N PRO A 401 -8.77 -8.85 -19.55
CA PRO A 401 -8.27 -10.04 -20.18
C PRO A 401 -6.76 -9.83 -20.36
N GLY A 402 -5.95 -10.67 -19.71
CA GLY A 402 -4.49 -10.57 -19.77
C GLY A 402 -4.01 -10.51 -21.20
N LEU A 403 -2.88 -9.87 -21.46
CA LEU A 403 -2.25 -9.69 -22.79
C LEU A 403 -2.18 -10.96 -23.65
N ARG A 404 -2.43 -12.13 -23.08
CA ARG A 404 -2.49 -13.44 -23.78
C ARG A 404 -3.89 -13.94 -24.10
N ALA A 405 -4.96 -13.26 -23.77
CA ALA A 405 -6.33 -13.69 -24.07
C ALA A 405 -6.91 -12.98 -25.29
N ALA A 406 -6.23 -13.07 -26.43
CA ALA A 406 -6.80 -12.72 -27.71
C ALA A 406 -7.44 -13.97 -28.35
N LYS A 407 -8.57 -14.46 -27.83
CA LYS A 407 -9.54 -15.26 -28.56
C LYS A 407 -10.94 -14.98 -28.04
N ALA A 408 -11.75 -14.38 -28.91
CA ALA A 408 -13.20 -14.21 -28.86
C ALA A 408 -13.82 -14.02 -27.46
N VAL A 409 -14.10 -12.80 -27.09
CA VAL A 409 -14.82 -12.47 -25.87
C VAL A 409 -16.21 -11.93 -26.24
N THR A 410 -17.22 -12.65 -25.81
CA THR A 410 -18.55 -12.07 -25.53
C THR A 410 -18.36 -10.96 -24.47
N PRO A 411 -18.99 -9.80 -24.62
CA PRO A 411 -18.81 -8.69 -23.68
C PRO A 411 -19.31 -9.10 -22.29
N ALA A 412 -18.39 -9.16 -21.34
CA ALA A 412 -18.72 -9.35 -19.93
C ALA A 412 -19.16 -8.01 -19.32
N CYS A 413 -20.18 -8.07 -18.53
CA CYS A 413 -20.92 -7.04 -17.85
C CYS A 413 -20.13 -6.32 -16.74
N CYS A 414 -18.99 -5.68 -16.97
CA CYS A 414 -18.27 -4.93 -15.93
C CYS A 414 -17.30 -3.89 -16.53
N GLY A 415 -17.84 -2.86 -17.15
CA GLY A 415 -17.09 -1.71 -17.66
C GLY A 415 -17.98 -0.48 -17.67
N GLY A 416 -18.31 0.04 -16.48
CA GLY A 416 -19.09 1.25 -16.33
C GLY A 416 -18.44 2.23 -15.35
N PRO A 417 -18.94 3.48 -15.28
CA PRO A 417 -18.47 4.49 -14.34
C PRO A 417 -18.57 4.02 -12.88
N ALA A 418 -17.79 4.64 -12.01
CA ALA A 418 -17.79 4.33 -10.59
C ALA A 418 -19.20 4.38 -10.00
N LEU A 419 -19.57 3.32 -9.24
CA LEU A 419 -20.87 3.21 -8.61
C LEU A 419 -20.98 4.14 -7.42
N THR A 420 -22.13 4.77 -7.23
CA THR A 420 -22.42 5.63 -6.07
C THR A 420 -23.01 4.85 -4.90
N ARG A 421 -23.56 3.65 -5.15
CA ARG A 421 -24.13 2.77 -4.12
C ARG A 421 -23.19 1.65 -3.73
N ALA A 422 -23.03 1.45 -2.43
CA ALA A 422 -22.17 0.40 -1.87
C ALA A 422 -22.69 -1.04 -2.14
N ASP A 423 -23.99 -1.20 -2.39
CA ASP A 423 -24.69 -2.48 -2.60
C ASP A 423 -24.95 -2.81 -4.08
N ALA A 424 -24.49 -1.98 -5.01
CA ALA A 424 -24.63 -2.23 -6.45
C ALA A 424 -23.42 -2.97 -7.00
N CYS A 425 -23.65 -4.00 -7.85
CA CYS A 425 -22.59 -4.79 -8.47
C CYS A 425 -22.13 -4.24 -9.83
N CYS A 426 -22.93 -3.41 -10.48
CA CYS A 426 -22.62 -2.72 -11.75
C CYS A 426 -23.55 -1.52 -11.95
N ALA A 427 -23.27 -0.66 -12.92
CA ALA A 427 -24.07 0.54 -13.19
C ALA A 427 -25.56 0.22 -13.49
N ALA A 428 -25.83 -0.89 -14.17
CA ALA A 428 -27.21 -1.33 -14.42
C ALA A 428 -27.93 -1.78 -13.14
N ASP A 429 -27.21 -2.42 -12.21
CA ASP A 429 -27.72 -2.78 -10.88
C ASP A 429 -28.01 -1.56 -10.02
N GLU A 430 -27.15 -0.56 -10.10
CA GLU A 430 -27.32 0.73 -9.40
C GLU A 430 -28.59 1.46 -9.89
N VAL A 431 -28.76 1.58 -11.19
CA VAL A 431 -29.96 2.21 -11.78
C VAL A 431 -31.23 1.44 -11.41
N ALA A 432 -31.19 0.10 -11.40
CA ALA A 432 -32.31 -0.71 -10.99
C ALA A 432 -32.68 -0.48 -9.52
N LYS A 433 -31.70 -0.47 -8.62
CA LYS A 433 -31.90 -0.23 -7.18
C LYS A 433 -32.36 1.20 -6.88
N ASP A 434 -31.88 2.19 -7.64
CA ASP A 434 -32.34 3.58 -7.51
C ASP A 434 -33.79 3.76 -7.95
N SER A 435 -34.25 2.91 -8.90
CA SER A 435 -35.65 2.87 -9.31
C SER A 435 -36.55 1.98 -8.43
N GLY A 436 -36.00 1.40 -7.33
CA GLY A 436 -36.75 0.58 -6.38
C GLY A 436 -36.89 -0.90 -6.79
N ALA A 437 -36.15 -1.35 -7.81
CA ALA A 437 -36.11 -2.75 -8.22
C ALA A 437 -35.07 -3.55 -7.39
N SER A 438 -35.19 -4.89 -7.38
CA SER A 438 -34.32 -5.79 -6.61
C SER A 438 -32.90 -5.98 -7.18
N GLY A 439 -32.51 -5.24 -8.22
CA GLY A 439 -31.21 -5.32 -8.85
C GLY A 439 -31.08 -6.47 -9.87
N CYS A 440 -29.88 -6.64 -10.45
CA CYS A 440 -29.63 -7.61 -11.51
C CYS A 440 -29.48 -9.07 -11.04
N GLY A 441 -29.53 -9.35 -9.73
CA GLY A 441 -29.44 -10.71 -9.17
C GLY A 441 -28.06 -11.39 -9.24
N CYS A 442 -27.01 -10.67 -9.62
CA CYS A 442 -25.66 -11.24 -9.79
C CYS A 442 -24.98 -11.66 -8.47
N GLY A 443 -25.59 -11.40 -7.31
CA GLY A 443 -25.00 -11.62 -5.98
C GLY A 443 -25.56 -12.81 -5.19
N THR A 444 -26.49 -13.62 -5.73
CA THR A 444 -26.99 -14.79 -5.04
C THR A 444 -26.53 -16.06 -5.73
N SER A 445 -25.76 -16.87 -5.00
CA SER A 445 -25.41 -18.23 -5.36
C SER A 445 -26.68 -19.09 -5.52
N ALA A 446 -27.13 -19.30 -6.74
CA ALA A 446 -28.06 -20.36 -7.10
C ALA A 446 -27.66 -20.92 -8.46
N GLU A 447 -27.79 -22.24 -8.59
CA GLU A 447 -27.38 -23.14 -9.67
C GLU A 447 -27.53 -22.61 -11.11
N PRO A 448 -26.75 -23.18 -12.06
CA PRO A 448 -26.72 -22.68 -13.44
C PRO A 448 -28.03 -22.97 -14.16
N ALA A 449 -28.90 -21.99 -14.23
CA ALA A 449 -30.02 -21.99 -15.17
C ALA A 449 -29.56 -21.42 -16.50
N LYS A 450 -29.95 -22.12 -17.53
CA LYS A 450 -29.64 -21.94 -18.96
C LYS A 450 -29.63 -20.49 -19.42
N ALA A 451 -28.65 -20.20 -20.28
CA ALA A 451 -28.46 -18.94 -20.98
C ALA A 451 -29.79 -18.30 -21.46
N ALA A 452 -30.11 -17.18 -20.84
CA ALA A 452 -31.00 -16.18 -21.41
C ALA A 452 -30.23 -14.87 -21.43
N ALA A 453 -30.26 -14.19 -22.57
CA ALA A 453 -29.49 -13.01 -22.89
C ALA A 453 -29.60 -11.94 -21.80
N CYS A 454 -28.47 -11.52 -21.27
CA CYS A 454 -28.35 -10.24 -20.57
C CYS A 454 -28.14 -9.15 -21.62
N CYS A 455 -29.04 -8.19 -21.67
CA CYS A 455 -28.84 -6.89 -22.33
C CYS A 455 -27.87 -6.02 -21.54
#